data_90e29711e12c1c53212ed5b109818d3f
#
_entry.id   90e29711e12c1c53212ed5b109818d3f
#
_cell.length_a   1.000
_cell.length_b   1.000
_cell.length_c   1.000
_cell.angle_alpha   90.00
_cell.angle_beta   90.00
_cell.angle_gamma   90.00
#
_symmetry.space_group_name_H-M   'P 1'
#
loop_
_entity.id
_entity.type
_entity.pdbx_description
1 polymer ?
#
loop_
_entity_poly.entity_id
_entity_poly.type
_entity_poly.pdbx_seq_one_letter_code
_entity_poly.pdbx_strand_id
1 'polypeptide(L)'
;FGGRLQGNNITFGGTSNGDFEGTDYRAWHYISKRPLRRQSFQVFLHTAQTSLSAWEAGLAAQKVTSFEADKKATRNWWKAFWKRSFIECNGEAAEAARNYTLFRYMLGCNAYGQWPTKFNGGLFTFTPSYVDVKSPFTPDYRKWGGGTMTAQNQRLVYWPMLKSGDFDLMIPQFDFYLRLLPTAEMRSRIYWNH
;
A
#
# COMPACT_ATOMS: atom_id res chain seq x y z
N PHE A 1 14.18 1.63 -2.36
CA PHE A 1 13.18 0.84 -3.11
C PHE A 1 13.44 0.91 -4.60
N GLY A 2 12.93 -0.07 -5.34
CA GLY A 2 13.01 -0.13 -6.79
C GLY A 2 12.39 -1.40 -7.33
N GLY A 3 12.63 -1.71 -8.59
CA GLY A 3 12.01 -2.88 -9.19
C GLY A 3 12.63 -3.29 -10.51
N ARG A 4 12.10 -4.36 -11.05
CA ARG A 4 12.43 -4.90 -12.36
C ARG A 4 11.16 -5.11 -13.18
N LEU A 5 11.17 -4.59 -14.40
CA LEU A 5 10.13 -4.87 -15.38
C LEU A 5 10.63 -5.97 -16.34
N GLN A 6 9.83 -6.98 -16.57
CA GLN A 6 10.13 -8.09 -17.46
C GLN A 6 8.94 -8.36 -18.39
N GLY A 7 9.23 -8.52 -19.68
CA GLY A 7 8.21 -8.83 -20.68
C GLY A 7 8.87 -9.37 -21.97
N ASN A 8 8.12 -10.15 -22.73
CA ASN A 8 8.63 -10.84 -23.92
C ASN A 8 8.64 -10.00 -25.19
N ASN A 9 7.96 -8.86 -25.19
CA ASN A 9 7.81 -8.02 -26.39
C ASN A 9 8.01 -6.53 -26.09
N ILE A 10 8.85 -6.22 -25.11
CA ILE A 10 9.18 -4.85 -24.76
C ILE A 10 10.66 -4.58 -24.96
N THR A 11 10.97 -3.34 -25.29
CA THR A 11 12.32 -2.81 -25.34
C THR A 11 12.35 -1.44 -24.69
N PHE A 12 13.49 -1.06 -24.15
CA PHE A 12 13.68 0.26 -23.60
C PHE A 12 13.60 1.33 -24.71
N GLY A 13 12.78 2.34 -24.51
CA GLY A 13 12.52 3.41 -25.46
C GLY A 13 13.04 4.78 -25.03
N GLY A 14 13.68 4.87 -23.86
CA GLY A 14 14.25 6.12 -23.35
C GLY A 14 13.72 6.54 -22.00
N THR A 15 14.10 7.75 -21.59
CA THR A 15 13.62 8.39 -20.35
C THR A 15 13.09 9.78 -20.63
N SER A 16 12.17 10.25 -19.79
CA SER A 16 11.77 11.65 -19.71
C SER A 16 11.69 12.10 -18.25
N ASN A 17 11.83 13.39 -18.04
CA ASN A 17 11.57 14.02 -16.75
C ASN A 17 10.26 14.78 -16.83
N GLY A 18 9.59 14.95 -15.72
CA GLY A 18 8.38 15.75 -15.60
C GLY A 18 8.16 16.17 -14.17
N ASP A 19 7.15 17.00 -13.99
CA ASP A 19 6.61 17.37 -12.69
C ASP A 19 5.18 16.85 -12.56
N PHE A 20 4.84 16.36 -11.39
CA PHE A 20 3.47 16.04 -11.04
C PHE A 20 3.13 16.67 -9.70
N GLU A 21 2.32 17.70 -9.74
CA GLU A 21 1.89 18.46 -8.55
C GLU A 21 3.06 18.91 -7.63
N GLY A 22 4.09 19.51 -8.23
CA GLY A 22 5.26 20.02 -7.53
C GLY A 22 6.25 18.93 -7.09
N THR A 23 6.12 17.72 -7.63
CA THR A 23 7.06 16.63 -7.39
C THR A 23 7.72 16.21 -8.71
N ASP A 24 9.02 16.45 -8.79
CA ASP A 24 9.82 16.03 -9.93
C ASP A 24 9.86 14.50 -10.04
N TYR A 25 9.67 13.99 -11.23
CA TYR A 25 9.82 12.57 -11.51
C TYR A 25 10.66 12.30 -12.75
N ARG A 26 11.20 11.09 -12.81
CA ARG A 26 11.82 10.51 -13.99
C ARG A 26 11.04 9.27 -14.42
N ALA A 27 10.60 9.27 -15.68
CA ALA A 27 9.92 8.14 -16.29
C ALA A 27 10.86 7.34 -17.19
N TRP A 28 10.72 6.03 -17.15
CA TRP A 28 11.38 5.09 -18.06
C TRP A 28 10.34 4.54 -19.02
N HIS A 29 10.56 4.76 -20.32
CA HIS A 29 9.65 4.33 -21.36
C HIS A 29 10.03 2.96 -21.90
N TYR A 30 9.06 2.07 -21.99
CA TYR A 30 9.18 0.78 -22.64
C TYR A 30 8.16 0.71 -23.77
N ILE A 31 8.60 0.28 -24.94
CA ILE A 31 7.76 0.18 -26.14
C ILE A 31 7.66 -1.25 -26.62
N SER A 32 6.57 -1.60 -27.27
CA SER A 32 6.40 -2.90 -27.91
C SER A 32 7.33 -3.01 -29.13
N LYS A 33 8.06 -4.11 -29.24
CA LYS A 33 8.90 -4.40 -30.42
C LYS A 33 8.06 -4.61 -31.68
N ARG A 34 6.84 -5.12 -31.51
CA ARG A 34 5.86 -5.35 -32.57
C ARG A 34 4.44 -5.32 -32.01
N PRO A 35 3.42 -5.01 -32.80
CA PRO A 35 2.04 -5.12 -32.38
C PRO A 35 1.68 -6.58 -32.00
N LEU A 36 1.01 -6.77 -30.87
CA LEU A 36 0.50 -8.06 -30.43
C LEU A 36 -0.95 -7.88 -29.91
N ARG A 37 -1.81 -8.87 -30.19
CA ARG A 37 -3.17 -8.88 -29.63
C ARG A 37 -3.19 -9.10 -28.12
N ARG A 38 -2.16 -9.78 -27.59
CA ARG A 38 -1.98 -10.02 -26.16
C ARG A 38 -0.52 -9.78 -25.81
N GLN A 39 -0.29 -9.02 -24.77
CA GLN A 39 1.03 -8.78 -24.20
C GLN A 39 0.95 -8.97 -22.69
N SER A 40 1.96 -9.61 -22.14
CA SER A 40 2.13 -9.74 -20.68
C SER A 40 3.48 -9.16 -20.26
N PHE A 41 3.49 -8.53 -19.12
CA PHE A 41 4.69 -8.10 -18.44
C PHE A 41 4.53 -8.32 -16.94
N GLN A 42 5.65 -8.42 -16.25
CA GLN A 42 5.72 -8.59 -14.81
C GLN A 42 6.52 -7.45 -14.22
N VAL A 43 6.03 -6.93 -13.12
CA VAL A 43 6.71 -5.91 -12.32
C VAL A 43 7.09 -6.53 -10.98
N PHE A 44 8.39 -6.59 -10.72
CA PHE A 44 8.92 -7.02 -9.43
C PHE A 44 9.31 -5.78 -8.64
N LEU A 45 8.80 -5.65 -7.44
CA LEU A 45 9.12 -4.54 -6.54
C LEU A 45 9.89 -5.07 -5.34
N HIS A 46 10.91 -4.33 -4.93
CA HIS A 46 11.68 -4.66 -3.73
C HIS A 46 11.96 -3.41 -2.90
N THR A 47 11.75 -3.53 -1.60
CA THR A 47 12.02 -2.48 -0.62
C THR A 47 12.77 -3.09 0.54
N ALA A 48 13.94 -2.56 0.84
CA ALA A 48 14.75 -2.97 1.99
C ALA A 48 15.68 -1.83 2.43
N GLN A 49 15.96 -1.77 3.72
CA GLN A 49 17.01 -0.92 4.30
C GLN A 49 18.28 -1.76 4.44
N THR A 50 19.10 -1.77 3.41
CA THR A 50 20.31 -2.60 3.33
C THR A 50 21.31 -2.01 2.33
N SER A 51 22.48 -2.65 2.14
CA SER A 51 23.41 -2.25 1.09
C SER A 51 22.82 -2.45 -0.31
N LEU A 52 23.30 -1.70 -1.30
CA LEU A 52 22.82 -1.82 -2.68
C LEU A 52 22.98 -3.26 -3.21
N SER A 53 24.12 -3.91 -2.96
CA SER A 53 24.37 -5.28 -3.40
C SER A 53 23.40 -6.30 -2.78
N ALA A 54 23.07 -6.15 -1.49
CA ALA A 54 22.08 -7.01 -0.83
C ALA A 54 20.66 -6.74 -1.35
N TRP A 55 20.36 -5.48 -1.65
CA TRP A 55 19.09 -5.12 -2.26
C TRP A 55 18.92 -5.71 -3.66
N GLU A 56 19.94 -5.60 -4.50
CA GLU A 56 19.96 -6.19 -5.84
C GLU A 56 19.82 -7.72 -5.80
N ALA A 57 20.53 -8.37 -4.87
CA ALA A 57 20.40 -9.81 -4.64
C ALA A 57 18.96 -10.20 -4.22
N GLY A 58 18.33 -9.42 -3.33
CA GLY A 58 16.95 -9.61 -2.92
C GLY A 58 15.96 -9.47 -4.07
N LEU A 59 16.16 -8.48 -4.95
CA LEU A 59 15.35 -8.31 -6.14
C LEU A 59 15.54 -9.48 -7.13
N ALA A 60 16.78 -9.92 -7.33
CA ALA A 60 17.11 -11.02 -8.23
C ALA A 60 16.55 -12.37 -7.74
N ALA A 61 16.47 -12.56 -6.43
CA ALA A 61 15.90 -13.77 -5.82
C ALA A 61 14.38 -13.91 -6.00
N GLN A 62 13.68 -12.84 -6.39
CA GLN A 62 12.24 -12.91 -6.66
C GLN A 62 11.99 -13.77 -7.90
N LYS A 63 11.20 -14.83 -7.69
CA LYS A 63 10.90 -15.81 -8.75
C LYS A 63 9.66 -15.40 -9.52
N VAL A 64 9.68 -15.71 -10.82
CA VAL A 64 8.49 -15.67 -11.66
C VAL A 64 7.55 -16.78 -11.20
N THR A 65 6.32 -16.41 -10.87
CA THR A 65 5.25 -17.34 -10.55
C THR A 65 4.30 -17.50 -11.75
N SER A 66 3.47 -18.51 -11.72
CA SER A 66 2.46 -18.69 -12.76
C SER A 66 1.35 -17.66 -12.59
N PHE A 67 1.10 -16.86 -13.62
CA PHE A 67 -0.01 -15.89 -13.62
C PHE A 67 -1.37 -16.52 -13.25
N GLU A 68 -1.66 -17.70 -13.76
CA GLU A 68 -2.93 -18.38 -13.46
C GLU A 68 -2.99 -18.89 -12.01
N ALA A 69 -1.87 -19.33 -11.46
CA ALA A 69 -1.79 -19.74 -10.06
C ALA A 69 -1.99 -18.53 -9.14
N ASP A 70 -1.32 -17.42 -9.41
CA ASP A 70 -1.42 -16.18 -8.63
C ASP A 70 -2.81 -15.57 -8.70
N LYS A 71 -3.41 -15.56 -9.89
CA LYS A 71 -4.77 -15.10 -10.11
C LYS A 71 -5.78 -15.95 -9.32
N LYS A 72 -5.60 -17.26 -9.32
CA LYS A 72 -6.43 -18.19 -8.54
C LYS A 72 -6.27 -17.95 -7.04
N ALA A 73 -5.04 -17.81 -6.55
CA ALA A 73 -4.76 -17.56 -5.15
C ALA A 73 -5.36 -16.21 -4.70
N THR A 74 -5.16 -15.15 -5.46
CA THR A 74 -5.72 -13.82 -5.21
C THR A 74 -7.26 -13.85 -5.16
N ARG A 75 -7.90 -14.50 -6.14
CA ARG A 75 -9.35 -14.64 -6.15
C ARG A 75 -9.87 -15.42 -4.95
N ASN A 76 -9.21 -16.50 -4.56
CA ASN A 76 -9.59 -17.30 -3.40
C ASN A 76 -9.47 -16.50 -2.10
N TRP A 77 -8.39 -15.74 -1.96
CA TRP A 77 -8.18 -14.87 -0.80
C TRP A 77 -9.30 -13.82 -0.70
N TRP A 78 -9.57 -13.07 -1.77
CA TRP A 78 -10.64 -12.06 -1.79
C TRP A 78 -12.02 -12.67 -1.56
N LYS A 79 -12.28 -13.85 -2.11
CA LYS A 79 -13.53 -14.57 -1.85
C LYS A 79 -13.69 -14.93 -0.38
N ALA A 80 -12.64 -15.41 0.27
CA ALA A 80 -12.65 -15.72 1.70
C ALA A 80 -12.81 -14.45 2.54
N PHE A 81 -12.10 -13.37 2.19
CA PHE A 81 -12.19 -12.08 2.84
C PHE A 81 -13.62 -11.51 2.81
N TRP A 82 -14.25 -11.45 1.65
CA TRP A 82 -15.60 -10.93 1.51
C TRP A 82 -16.68 -11.81 2.15
N LYS A 83 -16.43 -13.10 2.31
CA LYS A 83 -17.33 -13.99 3.04
C LYS A 83 -17.41 -13.69 4.55
N ARG A 84 -16.40 -13.08 5.12
CA ARG A 84 -16.38 -12.78 6.57
C ARG A 84 -17.39 -11.71 6.95
N SER A 85 -17.48 -10.68 6.14
CA SER A 85 -18.41 -9.57 6.40
C SER A 85 -18.67 -8.78 5.12
N PHE A 86 -19.91 -8.37 4.93
CA PHE A 86 -20.31 -7.41 3.89
C PHE A 86 -21.60 -6.69 4.35
N ILE A 87 -21.84 -5.54 3.78
CA ILE A 87 -23.08 -4.78 3.97
C ILE A 87 -23.67 -4.53 2.59
N GLU A 88 -24.93 -4.87 2.44
CA GLU A 88 -25.71 -4.60 1.23
C GLU A 88 -26.92 -3.76 1.61
N CYS A 89 -27.05 -2.59 1.00
CA CYS A 89 -28.15 -1.67 1.21
C CYS A 89 -28.62 -1.08 -0.11
N ASN A 90 -29.89 -0.72 -0.17
CA ASN A 90 -30.50 -0.08 -1.32
C ASN A 90 -30.97 1.34 -0.95
N GLY A 91 -31.33 2.12 -1.97
CA GLY A 91 -31.83 3.50 -1.79
C GLY A 91 -30.78 4.40 -1.14
N GLU A 92 -31.20 5.24 -0.22
CA GLU A 92 -30.34 6.22 0.45
C GLU A 92 -29.18 5.60 1.25
N ALA A 93 -29.34 4.37 1.74
CA ALA A 93 -28.31 3.67 2.48
C ALA A 93 -27.22 3.01 1.58
N ALA A 94 -27.40 3.02 0.26
CA ALA A 94 -26.44 2.41 -0.67
C ALA A 94 -25.05 3.05 -0.59
N GLU A 95 -24.97 4.35 -0.31
CA GLU A 95 -23.71 5.06 -0.14
C GLU A 95 -22.93 4.56 1.10
N ALA A 96 -23.62 4.33 2.20
CA ALA A 96 -22.99 3.77 3.41
C ALA A 96 -22.41 2.37 3.15
N ALA A 97 -23.15 1.51 2.44
CA ALA A 97 -22.69 0.18 2.04
C ALA A 97 -21.46 0.25 1.10
N ARG A 98 -21.48 1.18 0.14
CA ARG A 98 -20.34 1.44 -0.74
C ARG A 98 -19.11 1.88 0.03
N ASN A 99 -19.25 2.83 0.96
CA ASN A 99 -18.16 3.35 1.77
C ASN A 99 -17.57 2.26 2.68
N TYR A 100 -18.40 1.42 3.27
CA TYR A 100 -17.94 0.24 4.01
C TYR A 100 -17.12 -0.71 3.13
N THR A 101 -17.60 -1.01 1.93
CA THR A 101 -16.90 -1.87 0.97
C THR A 101 -15.54 -1.29 0.58
N LEU A 102 -15.47 0.00 0.22
CA LEU A 102 -14.23 0.67 -0.14
C LEU A 102 -13.25 0.71 1.04
N PHE A 103 -13.73 0.99 2.24
CA PHE A 103 -12.90 0.97 3.44
C PHE A 103 -12.33 -0.42 3.71
N ARG A 104 -13.13 -1.47 3.70
CA ARG A 104 -12.65 -2.84 3.85
C ARG A 104 -11.69 -3.26 2.74
N TYR A 105 -11.94 -2.85 1.50
CA TYR A 105 -11.01 -3.08 0.40
C TYR A 105 -9.64 -2.48 0.68
N MET A 106 -9.59 -1.23 1.14
CA MET A 106 -8.35 -0.55 1.54
C MET A 106 -7.62 -1.34 2.63
N LEU A 107 -8.33 -1.82 3.65
CA LEU A 107 -7.74 -2.64 4.72
C LEU A 107 -7.17 -3.95 4.16
N GLY A 108 -7.91 -4.62 3.29
CA GLY A 108 -7.46 -5.85 2.63
C GLY A 108 -6.22 -5.66 1.75
N CYS A 109 -6.09 -4.51 1.09
CA CYS A 109 -4.89 -4.17 0.31
C CYS A 109 -3.63 -4.00 1.17
N ASN A 110 -3.78 -3.65 2.45
CA ASN A 110 -2.67 -3.54 3.40
C ASN A 110 -2.50 -4.78 4.29
N ALA A 111 -3.24 -5.84 4.02
CA ALA A 111 -3.12 -7.09 4.76
C ALA A 111 -1.68 -7.61 4.75
N TYR A 112 -1.21 -8.07 5.91
CA TYR A 112 0.13 -8.68 6.07
C TYR A 112 1.31 -7.76 5.77
N GLY A 113 1.10 -6.46 5.63
CA GLY A 113 2.17 -5.48 5.49
C GLY A 113 3.00 -5.37 6.76
N GLN A 114 4.26 -4.94 6.62
CA GLN A 114 5.13 -4.67 7.77
C GLN A 114 4.66 -3.46 8.60
N TRP A 115 3.97 -2.53 7.97
CA TRP A 115 3.47 -1.30 8.56
C TRP A 115 1.95 -1.33 8.66
N PRO A 116 1.37 -0.75 9.72
CA PRO A 116 -0.08 -0.71 9.85
C PRO A 116 -0.72 0.19 8.79
N THR A 117 -1.97 -0.10 8.47
CA THR A 117 -2.79 0.79 7.64
C THR A 117 -2.95 2.14 8.31
N LYS A 118 -2.65 3.20 7.60
CA LYS A 118 -2.73 4.56 8.11
C LYS A 118 -4.19 5.01 8.26
N PHE A 119 -4.52 5.71 9.35
CA PHE A 119 -5.88 6.19 9.60
C PHE A 119 -6.39 7.23 8.59
N ASN A 120 -5.47 7.97 7.96
CA ASN A 120 -5.79 9.06 7.04
C ASN A 120 -5.49 8.71 5.58
N GLY A 121 -6.05 7.64 5.08
CA GLY A 121 -5.99 7.24 3.67
C GLY A 121 -5.34 5.89 3.39
N GLY A 122 -4.91 5.16 4.42
CA GLY A 122 -4.34 3.81 4.25
C GLY A 122 -3.10 3.78 3.38
N LEU A 123 -3.08 2.88 2.41
CA LEU A 123 -2.02 2.76 1.40
C LEU A 123 -2.17 3.75 0.24
N PHE A 124 -3.38 4.28 0.04
CA PHE A 124 -3.65 5.09 -1.13
C PHE A 124 -3.20 6.53 -0.92
N THR A 125 -2.55 7.07 -1.91
CA THR A 125 -2.34 8.51 -2.07
C THR A 125 -3.52 9.12 -2.82
N PHE A 126 -3.68 10.42 -2.72
CA PHE A 126 -4.70 11.15 -3.46
C PHE A 126 -4.12 12.48 -3.93
N THR A 127 -4.67 13.00 -5.00
CA THR A 127 -4.29 14.31 -5.52
C THR A 127 -4.76 15.40 -4.54
N PRO A 128 -3.85 16.17 -3.93
CA PRO A 128 -4.19 17.14 -2.89
C PRO A 128 -5.19 18.19 -3.34
N SER A 129 -5.18 18.60 -4.59
CA SER A 129 -6.09 19.58 -5.18
C SER A 129 -7.58 19.16 -5.11
N TYR A 130 -7.87 17.86 -4.99
CA TYR A 130 -9.23 17.39 -4.75
C TYR A 130 -9.72 17.56 -3.30
N VAL A 131 -8.77 17.81 -2.38
CA VAL A 131 -9.08 18.02 -0.96
C VAL A 131 -9.05 19.50 -0.62
N ASP A 132 -8.05 20.22 -1.12
CA ASP A 132 -7.88 21.65 -0.91
C ASP A 132 -7.11 22.27 -2.09
N VAL A 133 -7.85 22.92 -2.99
CA VAL A 133 -7.29 23.56 -4.19
C VAL A 133 -6.29 24.70 -3.90
N LYS A 134 -6.29 25.22 -2.67
CA LYS A 134 -5.36 26.28 -2.25
C LYS A 134 -4.06 25.73 -1.67
N SER A 135 -3.98 24.43 -1.50
CA SER A 135 -2.84 23.83 -0.85
C SER A 135 -1.75 23.45 -1.85
N PRO A 136 -0.50 23.89 -1.66
CA PRO A 136 0.63 23.52 -2.52
C PRO A 136 1.23 22.16 -2.11
N PHE A 137 0.41 21.18 -1.81
CA PHE A 137 0.88 19.88 -1.34
C PHE A 137 1.29 18.94 -2.49
N THR A 138 2.24 18.07 -2.20
CA THR A 138 2.67 17.01 -3.11
C THR A 138 1.67 15.82 -3.11
N PRO A 139 1.72 14.91 -4.09
CA PRO A 139 0.91 13.68 -4.11
C PRO A 139 1.09 12.79 -2.87
N ASP A 140 2.22 12.91 -2.18
CA ASP A 140 2.49 12.19 -0.92
C ASP A 140 1.86 12.85 0.31
N TYR A 141 1.16 13.96 0.12
CA TYR A 141 0.53 14.67 1.21
C TYR A 141 -0.45 13.78 1.99
N ARG A 142 -0.31 13.86 3.30
CA ARG A 142 -1.23 13.26 4.26
C ARG A 142 -1.60 14.32 5.29
N LYS A 143 -2.84 14.76 5.29
CA LYS A 143 -3.36 15.61 6.36
C LYS A 143 -3.11 14.95 7.71
N TRP A 144 -2.81 15.73 8.74
CA TRP A 144 -2.50 15.27 10.10
C TRP A 144 -1.16 14.52 10.24
N GLY A 145 -0.20 14.86 9.42
CA GLY A 145 1.16 14.33 9.51
C GLY A 145 1.29 12.91 8.98
N GLY A 146 1.78 12.80 7.75
CA GLY A 146 1.95 11.52 7.06
C GLY A 146 2.78 10.48 7.81
N GLY A 147 3.77 10.92 8.61
CA GLY A 147 4.68 10.04 9.34
C GLY A 147 4.14 9.50 10.68
N THR A 148 3.07 10.06 11.22
CA THR A 148 2.58 9.68 12.55
C THR A 148 1.60 8.52 12.50
N MET A 149 1.72 7.60 13.45
CA MET A 149 0.82 6.47 13.67
C MET A 149 0.39 6.47 15.15
N THR A 150 -0.36 7.50 15.55
CA THR A 150 -0.84 7.65 16.92
C THR A 150 -1.89 6.59 17.24
N ALA A 151 -1.75 5.91 18.37
CA ALA A 151 -2.65 4.82 18.78
C ALA A 151 -4.13 5.25 18.80
N GLN A 152 -4.39 6.47 19.24
CA GLN A 152 -5.74 7.03 19.30
C GLN A 152 -6.42 7.06 17.92
N ASN A 153 -5.72 7.51 16.90
CA ASN A 153 -6.27 7.62 15.54
C ASN A 153 -6.29 6.25 14.84
N GLN A 154 -5.26 5.43 15.05
CA GLN A 154 -5.15 4.10 14.46
C GLN A 154 -6.30 3.16 14.87
N ARG A 155 -6.86 3.32 16.08
CA ARG A 155 -8.02 2.53 16.50
C ARG A 155 -9.22 2.65 15.57
N LEU A 156 -9.41 3.81 14.93
CA LEU A 156 -10.52 4.03 13.97
C LEU A 156 -10.43 3.10 12.76
N VAL A 157 -9.21 2.67 12.42
CA VAL A 157 -8.94 1.72 11.34
C VAL A 157 -9.14 0.28 11.81
N TYR A 158 -8.68 -0.04 13.02
CA TYR A 158 -8.58 -1.41 13.50
C TYR A 158 -9.81 -1.92 14.27
N TRP A 159 -10.58 -1.05 14.93
CA TRP A 159 -11.82 -1.46 15.58
C TRP A 159 -12.86 -2.08 14.63
N PRO A 160 -13.08 -1.56 13.41
CA PRO A 160 -13.96 -2.22 12.46
C PRO A 160 -13.54 -3.65 12.12
N MET A 161 -12.24 -3.96 12.15
CA MET A 161 -11.74 -5.33 11.89
C MET A 161 -12.21 -6.33 12.95
N LEU A 162 -12.40 -5.90 14.21
CA LEU A 162 -12.98 -6.73 15.27
C LEU A 162 -14.42 -7.13 14.92
N LYS A 163 -15.21 -6.21 14.36
CA LYS A 163 -16.59 -6.48 13.96
C LYS A 163 -16.70 -7.31 12.69
N SER A 164 -15.77 -7.15 11.76
CA SER A 164 -15.74 -7.91 10.51
C SER A 164 -15.06 -9.28 10.61
N GLY A 165 -14.44 -9.60 11.76
CA GLY A 165 -13.70 -10.85 11.95
C GLY A 165 -12.36 -10.91 11.21
N ASP A 166 -11.80 -9.73 10.86
CA ASP A 166 -10.55 -9.61 10.10
C ASP A 166 -9.34 -9.57 11.04
N PHE A 167 -9.27 -10.47 12.03
CA PHE A 167 -8.24 -10.47 13.09
C PHE A 167 -6.82 -10.64 12.56
N ASP A 168 -6.66 -11.42 11.50
CA ASP A 168 -5.38 -11.62 10.82
C ASP A 168 -4.80 -10.33 10.25
N LEU A 169 -5.65 -9.37 9.89
CA LEU A 169 -5.22 -8.05 9.38
C LEU A 169 -4.79 -7.08 10.49
N MET A 170 -5.03 -7.41 11.74
CA MET A 170 -4.64 -6.57 12.90
C MET A 170 -3.19 -6.77 13.33
N ILE A 171 -2.58 -7.88 12.97
CA ILE A 171 -1.21 -8.24 13.35
C ILE A 171 -0.19 -7.13 13.03
N PRO A 172 -0.18 -6.50 11.84
CA PRO A 172 0.77 -5.45 11.53
C PRO A 172 0.76 -4.27 12.50
N GLN A 173 -0.38 -3.93 13.08
CA GLN A 173 -0.47 -2.88 14.09
C GLN A 173 0.17 -3.29 15.41
N PHE A 174 -0.11 -4.48 15.91
CA PHE A 174 0.47 -4.96 17.14
C PHE A 174 1.98 -5.12 17.04
N ASP A 175 2.45 -5.72 15.96
CA ASP A 175 3.88 -5.87 15.69
C ASP A 175 4.59 -4.52 15.54
N PHE A 176 3.93 -3.54 14.96
CA PHE A 176 4.47 -2.19 14.86
C PHE A 176 4.73 -1.57 16.24
N TYR A 177 3.75 -1.59 17.14
CA TYR A 177 3.92 -1.04 18.48
C TYR A 177 4.91 -1.83 19.33
N LEU A 178 4.94 -3.16 19.20
CA LEU A 178 5.94 -3.99 19.88
C LEU A 178 7.37 -3.62 19.43
N ARG A 179 7.57 -3.40 18.14
CA ARG A 179 8.88 -2.94 17.64
C ARG A 179 9.27 -1.55 18.10
N LEU A 180 8.31 -0.69 18.44
CA LEU A 180 8.57 0.66 18.95
C LEU A 180 8.92 0.68 20.44
N LEU A 181 8.63 -0.38 21.19
CA LEU A 181 8.80 -0.43 22.64
C LEU A 181 10.19 0.00 23.10
N PRO A 182 11.30 -0.54 22.57
CA PRO A 182 12.65 -0.12 23.00
C PRO A 182 12.91 1.37 22.78
N THR A 183 12.38 1.94 21.69
CA THR A 183 12.51 3.37 21.40
C THR A 183 11.68 4.21 22.37
N ALA A 184 10.48 3.76 22.72
CA ALA A 184 9.61 4.42 23.69
C ALA A 184 10.25 4.43 25.09
N GLU A 185 10.80 3.31 25.53
CA GLU A 185 11.54 3.19 26.80
C GLU A 185 12.75 4.12 26.85
N MET A 186 13.54 4.13 25.78
CA MET A 186 14.70 5.02 25.70
C MET A 186 14.27 6.49 25.77
N ARG A 187 13.20 6.89 25.10
CA ARG A 187 12.65 8.26 25.16
C ARG A 187 12.17 8.60 26.57
N SER A 188 11.48 7.69 27.25
CA SER A 188 11.06 7.89 28.64
C SER A 188 12.24 8.16 29.54
N ARG A 189 13.30 7.38 29.45
CA ARG A 189 14.54 7.59 30.24
C ARG A 189 15.19 8.92 29.97
N ILE A 190 15.31 9.32 28.69
CA ILE A 190 16.03 10.56 28.31
C ILE A 190 15.25 11.81 28.67
N TYR A 191 13.95 11.82 28.42
CA TYR A 191 13.15 13.05 28.54
C TYR A 191 12.33 13.16 29.82
N TRP A 192 12.05 12.04 30.49
CA TRP A 192 11.15 12.01 31.62
C TRP A 192 11.76 11.39 32.88
N ASN A 193 12.99 10.88 32.76
CA ASN A 193 13.75 10.27 33.85
C ASN A 193 12.99 9.11 34.56
N HIS A 194 12.29 8.28 33.77
CA HIS A 194 11.53 7.13 34.24
C HIS A 194 12.01 5.83 33.60
#